data_1473de88d5a51720a5b2ae1631eea306
#
_entry.id   1473de88d5a51720a5b2ae1631eea306
#
_cell.length_a   1.000
_cell.length_b   1.000
_cell.length_c   1.000
_cell.angle_alpha   90.00
_cell.angle_beta   90.00
_cell.angle_gamma   90.00
#
_symmetry.space_group_name_H-M   'P 1'
#
loop_
_entity.id
_entity.type
_entity.pdbx_description
1 polymer ?
#
loop_
_entity_poly.entity_id
_entity_poly.type
_entity_poly.pdbx_seq_one_letter_code
_entity_poly.pdbx_strand_id
1 'polypeptide(L)'
;MGVRILAAVLMLVAGLAVDAGAQKPEVTEIDAWLVRDLQMSSQFAVADKMGYFQAEGIKVNPRWHINGTELPSMWGAGNIQLATATATMVVPIAATGQAIYNIAPQSDIAGTQQVVLGKRAQEMVRAPKDLEKLKIGMPKGASLTMAIQAMAKDTGVDFTKLQFVNLAPPDAIIALAKGDVDAIAVWAPWALNAVKQAGGKVYFTGNRSFIPGKEGPVDWLHVHAGVVASGDMLKKNPNTLKAVLRALEKATARINSDREAVVKVVSAEMKIDEAATRDIMALNIYSMEMTDKIQKGMTEFIDFLHSLDRIKQKFPAEQVLYTKLLEDVDPKLVKWKSPTVVK
;
A
#
# COMPACT_ATOMS: atom_id res chain seq x y z
N MET A 1 17.21 -78.00 -17.63
CA MET A 1 16.88 -77.23 -16.39
C MET A 1 17.02 -75.70 -16.70
N GLY A 2 15.94 -75.04 -17.01
CA GLY A 2 15.94 -73.67 -17.41
C GLY A 2 15.26 -72.79 -16.32
N VAL A 3 16.00 -71.88 -15.80
CA VAL A 3 15.49 -70.91 -14.82
C VAL A 3 14.95 -69.67 -15.59
N ARG A 4 13.65 -69.44 -15.55
CA ARG A 4 13.00 -68.21 -16.06
C ARG A 4 13.05 -67.11 -14.98
N ILE A 5 13.80 -66.05 -15.26
CA ILE A 5 13.84 -64.84 -14.46
C ILE A 5 12.66 -63.94 -14.90
N LEU A 6 11.69 -63.77 -14.01
CA LEU A 6 10.58 -62.82 -14.20
C LEU A 6 11.07 -61.45 -13.74
N ALA A 7 11.26 -60.53 -14.68
CA ALA A 7 11.52 -59.14 -14.37
C ALA A 7 10.20 -58.42 -14.08
N ALA A 8 9.95 -58.05 -12.82
CA ALA A 8 8.82 -57.22 -12.42
C ALA A 8 9.18 -55.75 -12.72
N VAL A 9 8.50 -55.14 -13.68
CA VAL A 9 8.54 -53.70 -13.96
C VAL A 9 7.62 -53.03 -12.96
N LEU A 10 8.19 -52.38 -11.95
CA LEU A 10 7.46 -51.46 -11.07
C LEU A 10 7.25 -50.14 -11.84
N MET A 11 6.04 -49.92 -12.36
CA MET A 11 5.62 -48.58 -12.80
C MET A 11 5.42 -47.69 -11.57
N LEU A 12 6.34 -46.78 -11.39
CA LEU A 12 6.19 -45.69 -10.44
C LEU A 12 5.18 -44.67 -11.02
N VAL A 13 3.92 -44.82 -10.67
CA VAL A 13 2.91 -43.79 -10.94
C VAL A 13 3.18 -42.65 -9.98
N ALA A 14 3.95 -41.65 -10.45
CA ALA A 14 4.04 -40.37 -9.78
C ALA A 14 2.64 -39.74 -9.81
N GLY A 15 1.90 -39.90 -8.74
CA GLY A 15 0.62 -39.21 -8.52
C GLY A 15 0.88 -37.71 -8.53
N LEU A 16 0.50 -37.07 -9.62
CA LEU A 16 0.22 -35.64 -9.62
C LEU A 16 -0.93 -35.43 -8.60
N ALA A 17 -0.59 -35.00 -7.41
CA ALA A 17 -1.57 -34.46 -6.48
C ALA A 17 -2.15 -33.21 -7.16
N VAL A 18 -3.22 -33.40 -7.91
CA VAL A 18 -4.09 -32.32 -8.33
C VAL A 18 -4.68 -31.79 -7.04
N ASP A 19 -4.28 -30.59 -6.68
CA ASP A 19 -4.84 -29.85 -5.56
C ASP A 19 -6.35 -29.71 -5.81
N ALA A 20 -7.13 -30.60 -5.16
CA ALA A 20 -8.56 -30.75 -5.39
C ALA A 20 -9.29 -29.60 -4.68
N GLY A 21 -9.33 -28.38 -5.28
CA GLY A 21 -10.07 -27.31 -4.66
C GLY A 21 -10.11 -25.96 -5.36
N ALA A 22 -9.13 -25.56 -6.14
CA ALA A 22 -9.19 -24.26 -6.78
C ALA A 22 -10.18 -24.24 -7.95
N GLN A 23 -11.31 -23.58 -7.79
CA GLN A 23 -12.27 -23.36 -8.89
C GLN A 23 -11.58 -22.59 -10.02
N LYS A 24 -11.83 -22.97 -11.29
CA LYS A 24 -11.25 -22.29 -12.45
C LYS A 24 -11.68 -20.82 -12.48
N PRO A 25 -10.77 -19.89 -12.86
CA PRO A 25 -11.10 -18.51 -13.12
C PRO A 25 -12.24 -18.38 -14.15
N GLU A 26 -13.17 -17.45 -13.96
CA GLU A 26 -14.27 -17.19 -14.90
C GLU A 26 -13.73 -16.53 -16.18
N VAL A 27 -12.68 -15.68 -16.02
CA VAL A 27 -11.94 -15.07 -17.12
C VAL A 27 -10.44 -15.27 -16.88
N THR A 28 -9.72 -15.49 -17.98
CA THR A 28 -8.28 -15.80 -17.93
C THR A 28 -7.39 -14.58 -18.20
N GLU A 29 -7.98 -13.46 -18.58
CA GLU A 29 -7.25 -12.21 -18.84
C GLU A 29 -8.03 -11.02 -18.25
N ILE A 30 -7.33 -10.18 -17.47
CA ILE A 30 -7.90 -9.01 -16.80
C ILE A 30 -6.94 -7.84 -16.84
N ASP A 31 -7.49 -6.63 -16.91
CA ASP A 31 -6.73 -5.40 -16.72
C ASP A 31 -6.70 -5.01 -15.24
N ALA A 32 -5.54 -4.60 -14.73
CA ALA A 32 -5.39 -4.03 -13.42
C ALA A 32 -4.86 -2.59 -13.50
N TRP A 33 -5.57 -1.64 -12.89
CA TRP A 33 -5.13 -0.27 -12.76
C TRP A 33 -4.13 -0.18 -11.59
N LEU A 34 -2.87 0.09 -11.91
CA LEU A 34 -1.78 0.00 -10.93
C LEU A 34 -1.04 1.33 -10.83
N VAL A 35 -0.81 1.81 -9.62
CA VAL A 35 0.11 2.93 -9.41
C VAL A 35 1.54 2.43 -9.53
N ARG A 36 2.35 3.11 -10.33
CA ARG A 36 3.76 2.78 -10.54
C ARG A 36 4.58 3.27 -9.34
N ASP A 37 4.39 2.62 -8.22
CA ASP A 37 5.20 2.84 -7.03
C ASP A 37 5.44 1.54 -6.23
N LEU A 38 6.51 1.58 -5.44
CA LEU A 38 6.99 0.44 -4.66
C LEU A 38 6.07 0.04 -3.50
N GLN A 39 5.26 0.99 -3.03
CA GLN A 39 4.41 0.80 -1.86
C GLN A 39 3.14 0.03 -2.22
N MET A 40 2.64 0.23 -3.45
CA MET A 40 1.33 -0.24 -3.88
C MET A 40 1.40 -1.42 -4.85
N SER A 41 2.49 -1.56 -5.64
CA SER A 41 2.46 -2.48 -6.79
C SER A 41 3.64 -3.45 -6.87
N SER A 42 4.52 -3.50 -5.85
CA SER A 42 5.64 -4.45 -5.83
C SER A 42 5.18 -5.91 -5.94
N GLN A 43 4.11 -6.30 -5.25
CA GLN A 43 3.59 -7.67 -5.31
C GLN A 43 3.06 -8.01 -6.71
N PHE A 44 2.39 -7.06 -7.40
CA PHE A 44 1.94 -7.26 -8.78
C PHE A 44 3.11 -7.46 -9.73
N ALA A 45 4.17 -6.65 -9.60
CA ALA A 45 5.39 -6.79 -10.42
C ALA A 45 6.06 -8.15 -10.19
N VAL A 46 6.19 -8.58 -8.94
CA VAL A 46 6.77 -9.89 -8.59
C VAL A 46 5.88 -11.04 -9.09
N ALA A 47 4.56 -10.95 -8.89
CA ALA A 47 3.63 -12.00 -9.33
C ALA A 47 3.65 -12.19 -10.86
N ASP A 48 3.71 -11.09 -11.63
CA ASP A 48 3.80 -11.14 -13.08
C ASP A 48 5.14 -11.74 -13.54
N LYS A 49 6.26 -11.17 -13.11
CA LYS A 49 7.58 -11.55 -13.61
C LYS A 49 8.06 -12.91 -13.11
N MET A 50 7.54 -13.39 -11.99
CA MET A 50 7.84 -14.75 -11.48
C MET A 50 6.83 -15.81 -11.94
N GLY A 51 5.87 -15.45 -12.80
CA GLY A 51 4.91 -16.39 -13.38
C GLY A 51 3.82 -16.86 -12.41
N TYR A 52 3.59 -16.15 -11.29
CA TYR A 52 2.60 -16.58 -10.29
C TYR A 52 1.16 -16.40 -10.80
N PHE A 53 0.89 -15.38 -11.62
CA PHE A 53 -0.41 -15.23 -12.28
C PHE A 53 -0.66 -16.36 -13.29
N GLN A 54 0.35 -16.72 -14.10
CA GLN A 54 0.24 -17.80 -15.07
C GLN A 54 0.03 -19.17 -14.39
N ALA A 55 0.66 -19.39 -13.25
CA ALA A 55 0.47 -20.60 -12.44
C ALA A 55 -0.96 -20.73 -11.89
N GLU A 56 -1.67 -19.62 -11.70
CA GLU A 56 -3.08 -19.56 -11.32
C GLU A 56 -4.03 -19.59 -12.54
N GLY A 57 -3.51 -19.71 -13.75
CA GLY A 57 -4.30 -19.76 -14.99
C GLY A 57 -4.85 -18.41 -15.45
N ILE A 58 -4.25 -17.31 -15.02
CA ILE A 58 -4.67 -15.95 -15.40
C ILE A 58 -3.51 -15.13 -15.94
N LYS A 59 -3.85 -14.14 -16.75
CA LYS A 59 -2.96 -13.06 -17.20
C LYS A 59 -3.50 -11.74 -16.67
N VAL A 60 -2.68 -11.00 -15.93
CA VAL A 60 -2.99 -9.65 -15.47
C VAL A 60 -2.23 -8.66 -16.35
N ASN A 61 -2.96 -7.76 -17.03
CA ASN A 61 -2.38 -6.69 -17.83
C ASN A 61 -2.25 -5.43 -16.98
N PRO A 62 -1.03 -5.01 -16.62
CA PRO A 62 -0.85 -3.81 -15.80
C PRO A 62 -1.13 -2.55 -16.63
N ARG A 63 -2.07 -1.73 -16.17
CA ARG A 63 -2.31 -0.37 -16.65
C ARG A 63 -1.62 0.59 -15.68
N TRP A 64 -0.38 0.96 -16.00
CA TRP A 64 0.48 1.75 -15.13
C TRP A 64 0.11 3.24 -15.14
N HIS A 65 -0.08 3.80 -13.95
CA HIS A 65 -0.32 5.21 -13.68
C HIS A 65 0.76 5.79 -12.78
N ILE A 66 1.07 7.10 -12.96
CA ILE A 66 2.15 7.76 -12.22
C ILE A 66 1.73 8.04 -10.77
N ASN A 67 0.44 8.30 -10.54
CA ASN A 67 -0.09 8.59 -9.21
C ASN A 67 -1.53 8.06 -9.07
N GLY A 68 -2.00 7.97 -7.82
CA GLY A 68 -3.33 7.46 -7.50
C GLY A 68 -4.48 8.48 -7.60
N THR A 69 -4.17 9.76 -7.82
CA THR A 69 -5.19 10.84 -7.74
C THR A 69 -6.22 10.79 -8.88
N GLU A 70 -5.92 10.07 -9.95
CA GLU A 70 -6.80 9.90 -11.11
C GLU A 70 -7.85 8.80 -10.88
N LEU A 71 -7.58 7.85 -9.97
CA LEU A 71 -8.46 6.69 -9.78
C LEU A 71 -9.93 7.05 -9.50
N PRO A 72 -10.26 8.03 -8.62
CA PRO A 72 -11.65 8.37 -8.35
C PRO A 72 -12.45 8.79 -9.58
N SER A 73 -11.85 9.59 -10.47
CA SER A 73 -12.53 10.02 -11.70
C SER A 73 -12.65 8.90 -12.74
N MET A 74 -11.62 8.06 -12.86
CA MET A 74 -11.60 6.94 -13.80
C MET A 74 -12.52 5.79 -13.35
N TRP A 75 -12.62 5.55 -12.02
CA TRP A 75 -13.53 4.55 -11.46
C TRP A 75 -14.99 4.87 -11.81
N GLY A 76 -15.34 6.14 -11.74
CA GLY A 76 -16.67 6.63 -12.10
C GLY A 76 -17.09 6.35 -13.54
N ALA A 77 -16.14 6.24 -14.47
CA ALA A 77 -16.40 5.88 -15.86
C ALA A 77 -16.72 4.38 -16.08
N GLY A 78 -16.61 3.54 -15.02
CA GLY A 78 -16.97 2.12 -15.06
C GLY A 78 -15.96 1.19 -15.77
N ASN A 79 -14.82 1.72 -16.19
CA ASN A 79 -13.83 0.96 -16.98
C ASN A 79 -12.79 0.24 -16.11
N ILE A 80 -12.76 0.51 -14.79
CA ILE A 80 -11.80 -0.09 -13.87
C ILE A 80 -12.54 -1.08 -12.97
N GLN A 81 -12.10 -2.34 -12.97
CA GLN A 81 -12.67 -3.41 -12.17
C GLN A 81 -11.71 -3.95 -11.11
N LEU A 82 -10.40 -3.79 -11.31
CA LEU A 82 -9.35 -4.20 -10.40
C LEU A 82 -8.28 -3.10 -10.33
N ALA A 83 -7.87 -2.72 -9.13
CA ALA A 83 -6.85 -1.69 -8.93
C ALA A 83 -6.05 -1.91 -7.65
N THR A 84 -4.93 -1.17 -7.53
CA THR A 84 -4.28 -0.92 -6.23
C THR A 84 -4.71 0.45 -5.71
N ALA A 85 -5.09 0.53 -4.44
CA ALA A 85 -5.55 1.77 -3.84
C ALA A 85 -5.20 1.86 -2.35
N THR A 86 -5.20 3.09 -1.83
CA THR A 86 -5.19 3.39 -0.40
C THR A 86 -6.54 4.00 0.00
N ALA A 87 -6.78 4.20 1.29
CA ALA A 87 -7.99 4.85 1.78
C ALA A 87 -8.24 6.24 1.13
N THR A 88 -7.15 6.97 0.76
CA THR A 88 -7.26 8.28 0.08
C THR A 88 -7.98 8.23 -1.26
N MET A 89 -7.98 7.07 -1.92
CA MET A 89 -8.65 6.83 -3.19
C MET A 89 -10.01 6.15 -3.00
N VAL A 90 -10.06 5.14 -2.11
CA VAL A 90 -11.26 4.33 -1.85
C VAL A 90 -12.39 5.17 -1.25
N VAL A 91 -12.09 5.98 -0.24
CA VAL A 91 -13.11 6.73 0.51
C VAL A 91 -13.84 7.75 -0.37
N PRO A 92 -13.18 8.59 -1.19
CA PRO A 92 -13.88 9.49 -2.10
C PRO A 92 -14.78 8.76 -3.12
N ILE A 93 -14.34 7.62 -3.65
CA ILE A 93 -15.14 6.81 -4.59
C ILE A 93 -16.39 6.28 -3.88
N ALA A 94 -16.23 5.67 -2.73
CA ALA A 94 -17.35 5.11 -1.96
C ALA A 94 -18.35 6.19 -1.51
N ALA A 95 -17.86 7.39 -1.17
CA ALA A 95 -18.70 8.53 -0.79
C ALA A 95 -19.63 9.03 -1.91
N THR A 96 -19.33 8.70 -3.18
CA THR A 96 -20.24 8.95 -4.32
C THR A 96 -21.29 7.85 -4.50
N GLY A 97 -21.31 6.83 -3.64
CA GLY A 97 -22.22 5.67 -3.75
C GLY A 97 -21.73 4.56 -4.68
N GLN A 98 -20.53 4.66 -5.23
CA GLN A 98 -19.97 3.66 -6.12
C GLN A 98 -19.48 2.43 -5.36
N ALA A 99 -19.71 1.25 -5.94
CA ALA A 99 -19.30 -0.04 -5.36
C ALA A 99 -17.79 -0.26 -5.60
N ILE A 100 -16.99 0.02 -4.58
CA ILE A 100 -15.56 -0.28 -4.50
C ILE A 100 -15.28 -1.02 -3.19
N TYR A 101 -14.52 -2.10 -3.26
CA TYR A 101 -14.21 -2.94 -2.11
C TYR A 101 -12.72 -3.23 -2.05
N ASN A 102 -12.10 -2.95 -0.91
CA ASN A 102 -10.77 -3.46 -0.58
C ASN A 102 -10.93 -4.95 -0.23
N ILE A 103 -10.35 -5.82 -1.05
CA ILE A 103 -10.47 -7.28 -0.96
C ILE A 103 -9.26 -7.93 -0.30
N ALA A 104 -8.14 -7.24 -0.22
CA ALA A 104 -6.95 -7.65 0.53
C ALA A 104 -6.02 -6.45 0.75
N PRO A 105 -5.36 -6.32 1.90
CA PRO A 105 -4.22 -5.43 2.04
C PRO A 105 -3.02 -5.98 1.26
N GLN A 106 -2.05 -5.13 0.99
CA GLN A 106 -0.79 -5.49 0.35
C GLN A 106 0.42 -5.09 1.19
N SER A 107 0.38 -3.89 1.76
CA SER A 107 1.48 -3.39 2.59
C SER A 107 1.01 -2.31 3.57
N ASP A 108 1.59 -2.31 4.76
CA ASP A 108 1.61 -1.14 5.62
C ASP A 108 2.69 -0.19 5.09
N ILE A 109 2.27 1.01 4.71
CA ILE A 109 3.12 2.03 4.08
C ILE A 109 3.40 3.21 5.01
N ALA A 110 3.09 3.12 6.29
CA ALA A 110 3.30 4.19 7.26
C ALA A 110 4.78 4.60 7.38
N GLY A 111 5.72 3.66 7.21
CA GLY A 111 7.15 3.91 7.22
C GLY A 111 7.65 4.77 6.05
N THR A 112 6.94 4.76 4.92
CA THR A 112 7.27 5.57 3.76
C THR A 112 6.73 7.01 3.83
N GLN A 113 5.80 7.27 4.75
CA GLN A 113 5.22 8.57 5.01
C GLN A 113 6.12 9.31 6.01
N GLN A 114 6.81 10.37 5.59
CA GLN A 114 7.94 10.93 6.34
C GLN A 114 7.85 12.45 6.48
N VAL A 115 8.24 12.95 7.65
CA VAL A 115 8.55 14.36 7.87
C VAL A 115 10.07 14.50 7.86
N VAL A 116 10.57 15.37 6.95
CA VAL A 116 11.99 15.58 6.71
C VAL A 116 12.35 17.02 7.04
N LEU A 117 13.30 17.23 7.97
CA LEU A 117 13.84 18.54 8.32
C LEU A 117 14.91 18.98 7.29
N GLY A 118 14.83 20.20 6.85
CA GLY A 118 15.90 20.85 6.08
C GLY A 118 17.12 21.19 6.97
N LYS A 119 18.26 21.53 6.34
CA LYS A 119 19.53 21.80 7.05
C LYS A 119 19.36 22.81 8.20
N ARG A 120 18.70 23.95 7.94
CA ARG A 120 18.45 24.98 8.95
C ARG A 120 17.64 24.44 10.13
N ALA A 121 16.56 23.71 9.84
CA ALA A 121 15.68 23.15 10.88
C ALA A 121 16.39 22.11 11.74
N GLN A 122 17.33 21.34 11.19
CA GLN A 122 18.14 20.37 11.96
C GLN A 122 18.96 21.05 13.08
N GLU A 123 19.34 22.31 12.88
CA GLU A 123 20.05 23.12 13.89
C GLU A 123 19.08 23.78 14.88
N MET A 124 17.88 24.13 14.46
CA MET A 124 16.89 24.84 15.25
C MET A 124 16.04 23.94 16.15
N VAL A 125 15.74 22.70 15.69
CA VAL A 125 14.84 21.79 16.38
C VAL A 125 15.61 21.01 17.45
N ARG A 126 15.41 21.37 18.72
CA ARG A 126 15.98 20.68 19.88
C ARG A 126 14.90 19.89 20.65
N ALA A 127 13.64 20.31 20.52
CA ALA A 127 12.49 19.67 21.15
C ALA A 127 11.31 19.64 20.16
N PRO A 128 10.31 18.75 20.33
CA PRO A 128 9.15 18.68 19.47
C PRO A 128 8.42 20.02 19.27
N LYS A 129 8.30 20.82 20.31
CA LYS A 129 7.65 22.14 20.26
C LYS A 129 8.34 23.15 19.33
N ASP A 130 9.59 22.95 18.97
CA ASP A 130 10.26 23.83 18.02
C ASP A 130 9.67 23.72 16.61
N LEU A 131 8.93 22.66 16.31
CA LEU A 131 8.16 22.54 15.06
C LEU A 131 7.12 23.65 14.90
N GLU A 132 6.58 24.20 15.99
CA GLU A 132 5.59 25.31 15.97
C GLU A 132 6.16 26.59 15.33
N LYS A 133 7.48 26.68 15.17
CA LYS A 133 8.19 27.82 14.56
C LYS A 133 8.51 27.60 13.08
N LEU A 134 8.27 26.40 12.55
CA LEU A 134 8.71 25.98 11.23
C LEU A 134 7.59 26.07 10.19
N LYS A 135 8.00 26.37 8.95
CA LYS A 135 7.16 26.21 7.76
C LYS A 135 7.32 24.80 7.22
N ILE A 136 6.22 24.05 7.11
CA ILE A 136 6.19 22.67 6.66
C ILE A 136 5.52 22.60 5.28
N GLY A 137 6.30 22.30 4.24
CA GLY A 137 5.79 22.09 2.88
C GLY A 137 5.15 20.72 2.72
N MET A 138 3.89 20.64 2.29
CA MET A 138 3.21 19.36 2.04
C MET A 138 1.97 19.53 1.16
N PRO A 139 1.52 18.49 0.44
CA PRO A 139 0.25 18.53 -0.27
C PRO A 139 -0.94 18.64 0.69
N LYS A 140 -1.86 19.54 0.39
CA LYS A 140 -3.09 19.71 1.19
C LYS A 140 -3.94 18.44 1.16
N GLY A 141 -4.30 17.93 2.34
CA GLY A 141 -5.12 16.71 2.48
C GLY A 141 -4.34 15.41 2.38
N ALA A 142 -3.00 15.46 2.42
CA ALA A 142 -2.17 14.26 2.50
C ALA A 142 -2.38 13.54 3.86
N SER A 143 -2.28 12.20 3.84
CA SER A 143 -2.39 11.35 5.05
C SER A 143 -1.40 11.72 6.15
N LEU A 144 -0.25 12.29 5.78
CA LEU A 144 0.74 12.80 6.71
C LEU A 144 0.22 13.86 7.68
N THR A 145 -0.86 14.59 7.32
CA THR A 145 -1.53 15.48 8.26
C THR A 145 -1.99 14.73 9.52
N MET A 146 -2.51 13.51 9.35
CA MET A 146 -2.95 12.66 10.47
C MET A 146 -1.74 12.22 11.33
N ALA A 147 -0.62 11.84 10.69
CA ALA A 147 0.61 11.50 11.41
C ALA A 147 1.15 12.69 12.23
N ILE A 148 1.12 13.91 11.66
CA ILE A 148 1.55 15.13 12.34
C ILE A 148 0.59 15.46 13.51
N GLN A 149 -0.72 15.27 13.34
CA GLN A 149 -1.70 15.47 14.43
C GLN A 149 -1.46 14.45 15.57
N ALA A 150 -1.23 13.18 15.23
CA ALA A 150 -0.94 12.15 16.23
C ALA A 150 0.39 12.42 16.96
N MET A 151 1.44 12.78 16.24
CA MET A 151 2.73 13.22 16.80
C MET A 151 2.54 14.42 17.73
N ALA A 152 1.81 15.44 17.28
CA ALA A 152 1.57 16.66 18.07
C ALA A 152 0.87 16.34 19.40
N LYS A 153 -0.18 15.50 19.35
CA LYS A 153 -0.88 15.03 20.56
C LYS A 153 0.03 14.27 21.52
N ASP A 154 0.89 13.42 20.97
CA ASP A 154 1.78 12.54 21.76
C ASP A 154 2.98 13.29 22.36
N THR A 155 3.41 14.40 21.75
CA THR A 155 4.59 15.20 22.15
C THR A 155 4.26 16.54 22.77
N GLY A 156 2.98 16.90 22.87
CA GLY A 156 2.53 18.19 23.42
C GLY A 156 2.77 19.41 22.51
N VAL A 157 3.01 19.18 21.20
CA VAL A 157 3.03 20.22 20.17
C VAL A 157 1.60 20.74 19.95
N ASP A 158 1.42 22.04 19.85
CA ASP A 158 0.15 22.63 19.47
C ASP A 158 -0.01 22.60 17.95
N PHE A 159 -0.81 21.65 17.45
CA PHE A 159 -1.04 21.47 16.02
C PHE A 159 -1.56 22.75 15.32
N THR A 160 -2.32 23.60 16.03
CA THR A 160 -2.89 24.84 15.47
C THR A 160 -1.84 25.91 15.19
N LYS A 161 -0.65 25.81 15.79
CA LYS A 161 0.48 26.70 15.55
C LYS A 161 1.39 26.27 14.41
N LEU A 162 1.24 25.03 13.90
CA LEU A 162 2.04 24.55 12.80
C LEU A 162 1.70 25.30 11.50
N GLN A 163 2.74 25.74 10.78
CA GLN A 163 2.59 26.52 9.55
C GLN A 163 2.73 25.61 8.33
N PHE A 164 1.63 25.34 7.64
CA PHE A 164 1.63 24.49 6.45
C PHE A 164 1.65 25.33 5.16
N VAL A 165 2.56 24.96 4.25
CA VAL A 165 2.63 25.50 2.89
C VAL A 165 2.19 24.41 1.92
N ASN A 166 1.13 24.69 1.12
CA ASN A 166 0.64 23.72 0.14
C ASN A 166 1.59 23.62 -1.06
N LEU A 167 2.32 22.52 -1.15
CA LEU A 167 3.30 22.24 -2.19
C LEU A 167 3.14 20.80 -2.69
N ALA A 168 3.24 20.58 -4.01
CA ALA A 168 3.42 19.25 -4.57
C ALA A 168 4.79 18.68 -4.14
N PRO A 169 4.96 17.34 -4.04
CA PRO A 169 6.19 16.77 -3.52
C PRO A 169 7.47 17.21 -4.25
N PRO A 170 7.53 17.32 -5.60
CA PRO A 170 8.71 17.87 -6.27
C PRO A 170 9.02 19.31 -5.86
N ASP A 171 7.99 20.16 -5.78
CA ASP A 171 8.14 21.57 -5.42
C ASP A 171 8.57 21.74 -3.95
N ALA A 172 8.07 20.86 -3.07
CA ALA A 172 8.44 20.83 -1.67
C ALA A 172 9.95 20.55 -1.49
N ILE A 173 10.54 19.64 -2.30
CA ILE A 173 11.99 19.37 -2.27
C ILE A 173 12.79 20.61 -2.70
N ILE A 174 12.35 21.29 -3.76
CA ILE A 174 12.99 22.52 -4.25
C ILE A 174 12.92 23.62 -3.18
N ALA A 175 11.75 23.82 -2.58
CA ALA A 175 11.55 24.80 -1.52
C ALA A 175 12.39 24.49 -0.28
N LEU A 176 12.52 23.20 0.11
CA LEU A 176 13.39 22.76 1.19
C LEU A 176 14.88 23.06 0.90
N ALA A 177 15.32 22.77 -0.32
CA ALA A 177 16.72 23.02 -0.74
C ALA A 177 17.06 24.50 -0.76
N LYS A 178 16.11 25.37 -1.12
CA LYS A 178 16.26 26.83 -1.10
C LYS A 178 16.08 27.46 0.31
N GLY A 179 15.50 26.73 1.25
CA GLY A 179 15.18 27.25 2.58
C GLY A 179 13.87 28.08 2.63
N ASP A 180 13.03 28.00 1.60
CA ASP A 180 11.69 28.64 1.57
C ASP A 180 10.73 27.98 2.55
N VAL A 181 10.94 26.67 2.81
CA VAL A 181 10.33 25.89 3.89
C VAL A 181 11.41 25.24 4.75
N ASP A 182 11.11 25.01 6.02
CA ASP A 182 12.03 24.47 7.02
C ASP A 182 11.99 22.95 7.08
N ALA A 183 10.84 22.38 6.79
CA ALA A 183 10.58 20.95 6.74
C ALA A 183 9.61 20.61 5.62
N ILE A 184 9.59 19.34 5.22
CA ILE A 184 8.56 18.83 4.31
C ILE A 184 7.94 17.57 4.87
N ALA A 185 6.66 17.34 4.53
CA ALA A 185 5.94 16.12 4.85
C ALA A 185 5.48 15.46 3.54
N VAL A 186 6.19 14.43 3.14
CA VAL A 186 6.02 13.73 1.87
C VAL A 186 6.29 12.22 2.04
N TRP A 187 6.01 11.44 1.01
CA TRP A 187 6.24 9.99 1.00
C TRP A 187 7.40 9.61 0.09
N ALA A 188 7.88 8.36 0.21
CA ALA A 188 8.89 7.84 -0.72
C ALA A 188 8.30 7.72 -2.15
N PRO A 189 9.08 8.02 -3.21
CA PRO A 189 10.53 8.29 -3.19
C PRO A 189 10.92 9.74 -2.84
N TRP A 190 9.95 10.66 -2.73
CA TRP A 190 10.20 12.10 -2.54
C TRP A 190 10.97 12.40 -1.26
N ALA A 191 10.62 11.72 -0.15
CA ALA A 191 11.35 11.88 1.11
C ALA A 191 12.82 11.45 0.98
N LEU A 192 13.09 10.33 0.28
CA LEU A 192 14.45 9.86 -0.01
C LEU A 192 15.21 10.88 -0.86
N ASN A 193 14.55 11.47 -1.85
CA ASN A 193 15.15 12.51 -2.70
C ASN A 193 15.46 13.78 -1.87
N ALA A 194 14.58 14.17 -0.95
CA ALA A 194 14.85 15.30 -0.05
C ALA A 194 16.08 15.06 0.84
N VAL A 195 16.27 13.86 1.34
CA VAL A 195 17.47 13.48 2.09
C VAL A 195 18.71 13.56 1.20
N LYS A 196 18.68 12.96 0.01
CA LYS A 196 19.85 12.88 -0.89
C LYS A 196 20.17 14.21 -1.55
N GLN A 197 19.18 14.99 -2.00
CA GLN A 197 19.38 16.18 -2.84
C GLN A 197 19.39 17.48 -2.05
N ALA A 198 18.57 17.58 -0.98
CA ALA A 198 18.48 18.79 -0.16
C ALA A 198 19.22 18.67 1.19
N GLY A 199 19.88 17.55 1.46
CA GLY A 199 20.53 17.30 2.75
C GLY A 199 19.56 17.24 3.92
N GLY A 200 18.34 16.80 3.65
CA GLY A 200 17.31 16.64 4.65
C GLY A 200 17.61 15.49 5.64
N LYS A 201 16.98 15.56 6.80
CA LYS A 201 17.04 14.50 7.82
C LYS A 201 15.63 14.08 8.21
N VAL A 202 15.33 12.78 8.14
CA VAL A 202 14.03 12.26 8.58
C VAL A 202 13.89 12.54 10.08
N TYR A 203 12.77 13.16 10.46
CA TYR A 203 12.44 13.49 11.85
C TYR A 203 11.49 12.47 12.45
N PHE A 204 10.51 12.03 11.68
CA PHE A 204 9.68 10.87 11.99
C PHE A 204 9.00 10.33 10.72
N THR A 205 8.47 9.12 10.86
CA THR A 205 7.59 8.46 9.90
C THR A 205 6.25 8.17 10.56
N GLY A 206 5.28 7.65 9.81
CA GLY A 206 4.00 7.24 10.40
C GLY A 206 4.12 6.14 11.47
N ASN A 207 5.20 5.35 11.47
CA ASN A 207 5.40 4.21 12.39
C ASN A 207 6.73 4.26 13.16
N ARG A 208 7.55 5.28 12.99
CA ARG A 208 8.83 5.43 13.70
C ARG A 208 9.19 6.88 13.97
N SER A 209 9.60 7.16 15.19
CA SER A 209 10.11 8.46 15.63
C SER A 209 11.64 8.47 15.69
N PHE A 210 12.24 9.57 15.21
CA PHE A 210 13.66 9.93 15.41
C PHE A 210 13.77 11.23 16.21
N ILE A 211 12.68 11.63 16.86
CA ILE A 211 12.62 12.83 17.69
C ILE A 211 13.45 12.61 18.93
N PRO A 212 14.40 13.52 19.29
CA PRO A 212 15.22 13.38 20.49
C PRO A 212 14.37 13.17 21.75
N GLY A 213 14.69 12.11 22.51
CA GLY A 213 13.98 11.71 23.73
C GLY A 213 12.66 10.96 23.48
N LYS A 214 12.31 10.69 22.21
CA LYS A 214 11.15 9.88 21.82
C LYS A 214 11.45 8.98 20.62
N GLU A 215 12.65 8.50 20.55
CA GLU A 215 13.06 7.60 19.46
C GLU A 215 12.42 6.21 19.61
N GLY A 216 12.10 5.60 18.49
CA GLY A 216 11.58 4.24 18.44
C GLY A 216 10.28 4.06 17.66
N PRO A 217 9.66 2.89 17.77
CA PRO A 217 8.38 2.61 17.13
C PRO A 217 7.27 3.52 17.67
N VAL A 218 6.41 3.99 16.78
CA VAL A 218 5.21 4.79 17.09
C VAL A 218 4.05 4.30 16.22
N ASP A 219 2.83 4.67 16.59
CA ASP A 219 1.59 4.28 15.89
C ASP A 219 0.82 5.57 15.51
N TRP A 220 1.49 6.44 14.74
CA TRP A 220 0.96 7.76 14.39
C TRP A 220 0.17 7.78 13.08
N LEU A 221 0.25 6.70 12.28
CA LEU A 221 -0.49 6.62 11.03
C LEU A 221 -0.83 5.18 10.68
N HIS A 222 -2.13 4.91 10.46
CA HIS A 222 -2.62 3.65 9.93
C HIS A 222 -2.94 3.82 8.45
N VAL A 223 -1.98 3.54 7.58
CA VAL A 223 -2.16 3.64 6.14
C VAL A 223 -1.64 2.40 5.42
N HIS A 224 -2.51 1.78 4.62
CA HIS A 224 -2.22 0.55 3.90
C HIS A 224 -2.51 0.74 2.41
N ALA A 225 -1.67 0.15 1.59
CA ALA A 225 -2.02 -0.17 0.22
C ALA A 225 -2.83 -1.46 0.19
N GLY A 226 -3.79 -1.55 -0.72
CA GLY A 226 -4.63 -2.73 -0.87
C GLY A 226 -5.04 -2.98 -2.31
N VAL A 227 -5.53 -4.18 -2.55
CA VAL A 227 -6.18 -4.59 -3.79
C VAL A 227 -7.65 -4.23 -3.67
N VAL A 228 -8.17 -3.48 -4.64
CA VAL A 228 -9.58 -3.11 -4.70
C VAL A 228 -10.25 -3.66 -5.94
N ALA A 229 -11.49 -4.09 -5.80
CA ALA A 229 -12.32 -4.59 -6.89
C ALA A 229 -13.68 -3.90 -6.92
N SER A 230 -14.27 -3.82 -8.12
CA SER A 230 -15.65 -3.36 -8.30
C SER A 230 -16.67 -4.39 -7.81
N GLY A 231 -17.86 -3.95 -7.45
CA GLY A 231 -18.95 -4.85 -7.07
C GLY A 231 -19.30 -5.83 -8.19
N ASP A 232 -19.23 -5.38 -9.44
CA ASP A 232 -19.46 -6.21 -10.63
C ASP A 232 -18.43 -7.33 -10.76
N MET A 233 -17.15 -7.00 -10.59
CA MET A 233 -16.08 -7.99 -10.65
C MET A 233 -16.20 -9.03 -9.53
N LEU A 234 -16.55 -8.58 -8.31
CA LEU A 234 -16.79 -9.47 -7.18
C LEU A 234 -17.93 -10.45 -7.42
N LYS A 235 -19.01 -10.02 -8.08
CA LYS A 235 -20.18 -10.87 -8.36
C LYS A 235 -19.97 -11.81 -9.53
N LYS A 236 -19.33 -11.32 -10.60
CA LYS A 236 -19.24 -12.05 -11.87
C LYS A 236 -17.98 -12.94 -11.96
N ASN A 237 -16.89 -12.55 -11.30
CA ASN A 237 -15.57 -13.19 -11.46
C ASN A 237 -14.87 -13.46 -10.11
N PRO A 238 -15.56 -14.04 -9.10
CA PRO A 238 -14.96 -14.26 -7.78
C PRO A 238 -13.78 -15.23 -7.81
N ASN A 239 -13.77 -16.26 -8.67
CA ASN A 239 -12.65 -17.21 -8.74
C ASN A 239 -11.44 -16.61 -9.45
N THR A 240 -11.66 -15.72 -10.43
CA THR A 240 -10.58 -14.93 -11.03
C THR A 240 -9.92 -14.03 -9.98
N LEU A 241 -10.69 -13.36 -9.12
CA LEU A 241 -10.14 -12.56 -8.04
C LEU A 241 -9.41 -13.41 -6.99
N LYS A 242 -9.91 -14.61 -6.65
CA LYS A 242 -9.19 -15.54 -5.78
C LYS A 242 -7.86 -15.98 -6.40
N ALA A 243 -7.81 -16.22 -7.71
CA ALA A 243 -6.56 -16.54 -8.42
C ALA A 243 -5.56 -15.36 -8.33
N VAL A 244 -6.03 -14.11 -8.49
CA VAL A 244 -5.20 -12.92 -8.26
C VAL A 244 -4.65 -12.91 -6.83
N LEU A 245 -5.49 -13.11 -5.81
CA LEU A 245 -5.06 -13.06 -4.42
C LEU A 245 -4.05 -14.15 -4.08
N ARG A 246 -4.21 -15.39 -4.56
CA ARG A 246 -3.23 -16.47 -4.36
C ARG A 246 -1.87 -16.16 -5.01
N ALA A 247 -1.87 -15.55 -6.21
CA ALA A 247 -0.64 -15.12 -6.86
C ALA A 247 0.07 -14.00 -6.08
N LEU A 248 -0.69 -13.04 -5.55
CA LEU A 248 -0.16 -11.95 -4.72
C LEU A 248 0.34 -12.44 -3.35
N GLU A 249 -0.29 -13.46 -2.77
CA GLU A 249 0.18 -14.11 -1.54
C GLU A 249 1.56 -14.77 -1.76
N LYS A 250 1.73 -15.51 -2.86
CA LYS A 250 3.03 -16.08 -3.26
C LYS A 250 4.08 -14.99 -3.46
N ALA A 251 3.71 -13.88 -4.11
CA ALA A 251 4.59 -12.74 -4.30
C ALA A 251 4.97 -12.08 -2.97
N THR A 252 4.01 -11.92 -2.04
CA THR A 252 4.25 -11.40 -0.69
C THR A 252 5.23 -12.29 0.08
N ALA A 253 5.01 -13.60 0.05
CA ALA A 253 5.91 -14.57 0.68
C ALA A 253 7.32 -14.50 0.09
N ARG A 254 7.45 -14.36 -1.24
CA ARG A 254 8.74 -14.23 -1.93
C ARG A 254 9.48 -12.95 -1.52
N ILE A 255 8.79 -11.80 -1.48
CA ILE A 255 9.36 -10.52 -1.03
C ILE A 255 9.87 -10.63 0.42
N ASN A 256 9.12 -11.28 1.29
CA ASN A 256 9.45 -11.39 2.71
C ASN A 256 10.56 -12.41 2.98
N SER A 257 10.64 -13.50 2.21
CA SER A 257 11.69 -14.52 2.37
C SER A 257 13.05 -14.10 1.84
N ASP A 258 13.07 -13.37 0.71
CA ASP A 258 14.29 -12.93 0.05
C ASP A 258 14.02 -11.67 -0.77
N ARG A 259 14.05 -10.54 -0.09
CA ARG A 259 13.77 -9.23 -0.70
C ARG A 259 14.77 -8.87 -1.78
N GLU A 260 16.04 -9.22 -1.59
CA GLU A 260 17.10 -8.90 -2.55
C GLU A 260 16.89 -9.57 -3.90
N ALA A 261 16.40 -10.80 -3.91
CA ALA A 261 16.13 -11.54 -5.15
C ALA A 261 15.05 -10.91 -6.04
N VAL A 262 14.20 -10.02 -5.49
CA VAL A 262 13.14 -9.34 -6.24
C VAL A 262 13.45 -7.90 -6.57
N VAL A 263 14.52 -7.31 -6.00
CA VAL A 263 14.87 -5.89 -6.20
C VAL A 263 14.99 -5.55 -7.68
N LYS A 264 15.72 -6.35 -8.45
CA LYS A 264 15.93 -6.10 -9.89
C LYS A 264 14.63 -6.10 -10.68
N VAL A 265 13.72 -7.04 -10.36
CA VAL A 265 12.41 -7.15 -11.00
C VAL A 265 11.56 -5.92 -10.68
N VAL A 266 11.47 -5.57 -9.40
CA VAL A 266 10.66 -4.43 -8.92
C VAL A 266 11.23 -3.10 -9.43
N SER A 267 12.56 -2.92 -9.39
CA SER A 267 13.27 -1.75 -9.92
C SER A 267 12.92 -1.50 -11.39
N ALA A 268 13.02 -2.54 -12.23
CA ALA A 268 12.73 -2.44 -13.66
C ALA A 268 11.27 -2.04 -13.94
N GLU A 269 10.29 -2.65 -13.25
CA GLU A 269 8.88 -2.34 -13.44
C GLU A 269 8.49 -0.96 -12.91
N MET A 270 9.04 -0.57 -11.76
CA MET A 270 8.75 0.72 -11.14
C MET A 270 9.56 1.87 -11.76
N LYS A 271 10.58 1.57 -12.58
CA LYS A 271 11.50 2.55 -13.20
C LYS A 271 12.23 3.40 -12.15
N ILE A 272 12.66 2.76 -11.08
CA ILE A 272 13.44 3.34 -9.97
C ILE A 272 14.75 2.55 -9.88
N ASP A 273 15.88 3.20 -9.60
CA ASP A 273 17.15 2.49 -9.45
C ASP A 273 17.13 1.47 -8.29
N GLU A 274 17.98 0.43 -8.40
CA GLU A 274 17.96 -0.67 -7.44
C GLU A 274 18.30 -0.26 -6.01
N ALA A 275 19.18 0.74 -5.83
CA ALA A 275 19.54 1.22 -4.49
C ALA A 275 18.34 1.91 -3.83
N ALA A 276 17.69 2.83 -4.55
CA ALA A 276 16.46 3.47 -4.06
C ALA A 276 15.32 2.44 -3.86
N THR A 277 15.25 1.42 -4.73
CA THR A 277 14.27 0.32 -4.57
C THR A 277 14.49 -0.42 -3.26
N ARG A 278 15.73 -0.79 -2.91
CA ARG A 278 16.05 -1.42 -1.61
C ARG A 278 15.65 -0.54 -0.43
N ASP A 279 16.06 0.72 -0.47
CA ASP A 279 15.79 1.69 0.60
C ASP A 279 14.27 1.83 0.84
N ILE A 280 13.49 1.98 -0.23
CA ILE A 280 12.03 2.18 -0.12
C ILE A 280 11.32 0.88 0.29
N MET A 281 11.71 -0.26 -0.29
CA MET A 281 11.13 -1.55 0.09
C MET A 281 11.41 -1.90 1.55
N ALA A 282 12.52 -1.44 2.13
CA ALA A 282 12.83 -1.64 3.54
C ALA A 282 11.90 -0.89 4.49
N LEU A 283 11.25 0.18 4.02
CA LEU A 283 10.29 0.98 4.79
C LEU A 283 8.87 0.39 4.77
N ASN A 284 8.59 -0.54 3.84
CA ASN A 284 7.28 -1.19 3.71
C ASN A 284 7.23 -2.49 4.51
N ILE A 285 6.08 -2.74 5.12
CA ILE A 285 5.75 -4.05 5.71
C ILE A 285 4.78 -4.73 4.75
N TYR A 286 5.28 -5.65 3.92
CA TYR A 286 4.46 -6.39 2.97
C TYR A 286 3.68 -7.49 3.70
N SER A 287 2.35 -7.36 3.73
CA SER A 287 1.46 -8.33 4.36
C SER A 287 0.09 -8.27 3.72
N MET A 288 -0.52 -9.43 3.52
CA MET A 288 -1.92 -9.55 3.11
C MET A 288 -2.85 -9.85 4.29
N GLU A 289 -2.37 -9.75 5.53
CA GLU A 289 -3.23 -9.97 6.71
C GLU A 289 -4.25 -8.83 6.88
N MET A 290 -5.52 -9.16 6.81
CA MET A 290 -6.63 -8.25 7.11
C MET A 290 -6.82 -8.18 8.62
N THR A 291 -6.34 -7.09 9.22
CA THR A 291 -6.33 -6.86 10.66
C THR A 291 -7.30 -5.75 11.05
N ASP A 292 -7.57 -5.60 12.35
CA ASP A 292 -8.30 -4.46 12.92
C ASP A 292 -7.63 -3.10 12.65
N LYS A 293 -6.30 -3.06 12.50
CA LYS A 293 -5.57 -1.85 12.09
C LYS A 293 -6.02 -1.32 10.73
N ILE A 294 -6.41 -2.18 9.81
CA ILE A 294 -6.90 -1.79 8.48
C ILE A 294 -8.28 -1.13 8.59
N GLN A 295 -9.16 -1.74 9.37
CA GLN A 295 -10.49 -1.18 9.67
C GLN A 295 -10.37 0.17 10.40
N LYS A 296 -9.49 0.24 11.41
CA LYS A 296 -9.20 1.47 12.15
C LYS A 296 -8.68 2.57 11.23
N GLY A 297 -7.66 2.28 10.41
CA GLY A 297 -7.09 3.25 9.47
C GLY A 297 -8.11 3.77 8.44
N MET A 298 -8.98 2.88 7.94
CA MET A 298 -10.07 3.27 7.04
C MET A 298 -11.06 4.21 7.75
N THR A 299 -11.46 3.90 9.00
CA THR A 299 -12.34 4.75 9.81
C THR A 299 -11.72 6.13 10.07
N GLU A 300 -10.47 6.16 10.52
CA GLU A 300 -9.73 7.41 10.76
C GLU A 300 -9.65 8.26 9.48
N PHE A 301 -9.49 7.61 8.33
CA PHE A 301 -9.44 8.32 7.04
C PHE A 301 -10.80 8.89 6.63
N ILE A 302 -11.90 8.17 6.85
CA ILE A 302 -13.27 8.65 6.65
C ILE A 302 -13.52 9.88 7.52
N ASP A 303 -13.16 9.81 8.80
CA ASP A 303 -13.29 10.92 9.74
C ASP A 303 -12.47 12.13 9.31
N PHE A 304 -11.23 11.91 8.88
CA PHE A 304 -10.33 12.95 8.40
C PHE A 304 -10.89 13.66 7.17
N LEU A 305 -11.30 12.93 6.13
CA LEU A 305 -11.86 13.52 4.91
C LEU A 305 -13.18 14.25 5.17
N HIS A 306 -14.01 13.75 6.08
CA HIS A 306 -15.23 14.44 6.50
C HIS A 306 -14.91 15.74 7.22
N SER A 307 -13.90 15.76 8.10
CA SER A 307 -13.47 16.98 8.81
C SER A 307 -12.91 18.08 7.89
N LEU A 308 -12.49 17.68 6.67
CA LEU A 308 -12.02 18.59 5.62
C LEU A 308 -13.09 18.95 4.57
N ASP A 309 -14.35 18.62 4.82
CA ASP A 309 -15.48 18.76 3.87
C ASP A 309 -15.23 18.11 2.49
N ARG A 310 -14.38 17.07 2.45
CA ARG A 310 -14.08 16.32 1.23
C ARG A 310 -15.09 15.23 0.93
N ILE A 311 -15.80 14.76 1.93
CA ILE A 311 -16.96 13.88 1.82
C ILE A 311 -18.11 14.46 2.64
N LYS A 312 -19.34 14.38 2.12
CA LYS A 312 -20.51 14.99 2.74
C LYS A 312 -21.01 14.23 3.97
N GLN A 313 -20.85 12.90 3.95
CA GLN A 313 -21.34 12.01 5.01
C GLN A 313 -20.30 10.95 5.31
N LYS A 314 -20.19 10.60 6.60
CA LYS A 314 -19.43 9.43 7.04
C LYS A 314 -20.21 8.15 6.73
N PHE A 315 -19.47 7.09 6.53
CA PHE A 315 -20.00 5.74 6.39
C PHE A 315 -19.11 4.75 7.16
N PRO A 316 -19.65 3.57 7.57
CA PRO A 316 -18.83 2.57 8.24
C PRO A 316 -17.71 2.06 7.36
N ALA A 317 -16.50 1.92 7.90
CA ALA A 317 -15.32 1.41 7.18
C ALA A 317 -15.59 0.02 6.56
N GLU A 318 -16.43 -0.76 7.24
CA GLU A 318 -16.90 -2.07 6.80
C GLU A 318 -17.54 -2.01 5.40
N GLN A 319 -18.19 -0.91 5.03
CA GLN A 319 -18.85 -0.77 3.72
C GLN A 319 -17.88 -0.97 2.54
N VAL A 320 -16.61 -0.67 2.71
CA VAL A 320 -15.57 -0.75 1.68
C VAL A 320 -14.52 -1.84 1.93
N LEU A 321 -14.67 -2.63 2.98
CA LEU A 321 -13.79 -3.74 3.31
C LEU A 321 -14.53 -5.06 3.08
N TYR A 322 -14.03 -5.91 2.18
CA TYR A 322 -14.65 -7.19 1.85
C TYR A 322 -13.67 -8.34 2.06
N THR A 323 -13.81 -9.05 3.17
CA THR A 323 -12.84 -10.05 3.63
C THR A 323 -13.11 -11.47 3.12
N LYS A 324 -14.31 -11.74 2.59
CA LYS A 324 -14.73 -13.11 2.24
C LYS A 324 -13.85 -13.78 1.19
N LEU A 325 -13.41 -13.04 0.15
CA LEU A 325 -12.52 -13.61 -0.86
C LEU A 325 -11.16 -14.01 -0.28
N LEU A 326 -10.60 -13.16 0.58
CA LEU A 326 -9.32 -13.43 1.23
C LEU A 326 -9.44 -14.61 2.20
N GLU A 327 -10.55 -14.71 2.92
CA GLU A 327 -10.86 -15.87 3.80
C GLU A 327 -10.96 -17.17 3.00
N ASP A 328 -11.55 -17.12 1.80
CA ASP A 328 -11.66 -18.29 0.92
C ASP A 328 -10.30 -18.72 0.34
N VAL A 329 -9.34 -17.81 0.22
CA VAL A 329 -7.97 -18.08 -0.27
C VAL A 329 -7.13 -18.65 0.86
N ASP A 330 -6.97 -17.93 1.96
CA ASP A 330 -6.34 -18.38 3.20
C ASP A 330 -7.03 -17.75 4.42
N PRO A 331 -7.78 -18.53 5.21
CA PRO A 331 -8.46 -18.02 6.40
C PRO A 331 -7.48 -17.48 7.47
N LYS A 332 -6.20 -17.88 7.42
CA LYS A 332 -5.18 -17.37 8.35
C LYS A 332 -4.86 -15.90 8.11
N LEU A 333 -5.08 -15.38 6.91
CA LEU A 333 -4.87 -13.98 6.57
C LEU A 333 -5.98 -13.06 7.11
N VAL A 334 -7.11 -13.60 7.56
CA VAL A 334 -8.23 -12.80 8.05
C VAL A 334 -8.27 -12.82 9.57
N LYS A 335 -7.66 -11.80 10.19
CA LYS A 335 -7.65 -11.58 11.64
C LYS A 335 -8.84 -10.75 12.10
N TRP A 336 -9.41 -9.98 11.20
CA TRP A 336 -10.64 -9.21 11.39
C TRP A 336 -11.59 -9.46 10.22
N LYS A 337 -12.85 -9.77 10.52
CA LYS A 337 -13.88 -10.10 9.51
C LYS A 337 -14.82 -8.93 9.31
N SER A 338 -15.02 -8.55 8.05
CA SER A 338 -16.05 -7.60 7.67
C SER A 338 -17.41 -8.27 7.55
N PRO A 339 -18.49 -7.65 8.06
CA PRO A 339 -19.87 -8.11 7.84
C PRO A 339 -20.39 -7.75 6.44
N THR A 340 -19.59 -7.11 5.60
CA THR A 340 -20.01 -6.53 4.32
C THR A 340 -20.48 -7.59 3.32
N VAL A 341 -21.64 -7.32 2.74
CA VAL A 341 -22.19 -8.04 1.57
C VAL A 341 -22.04 -7.15 0.33
N VAL A 342 -21.62 -7.74 -0.78
CA VAL A 342 -21.45 -7.02 -2.06
C VAL A 342 -22.81 -6.54 -2.58
N LYS A 343 -22.95 -5.24 -2.76
CA LYS A 343 -24.17 -4.60 -3.34
C LYS A 343 -24.25 -4.77 -4.84
#